data_f31a4f383d8395cc5c044a4f388ed625
#
_entry.id   f31a4f383d8395cc5c044a4f388ed625
#
_cell.length_a   1.000
_cell.length_b   1.000
_cell.length_c   1.000
_cell.angle_alpha   90.00
_cell.angle_beta   90.00
_cell.angle_gamma   90.00
#
_symmetry.space_group_name_H-M   'P 1'
#
loop_
_entity.id
_entity.type
_entity.pdbx_description
1 polymer ?
#
loop_
_entity_poly.entity_id
_entity_poly.type
_entity_poly.pdbx_seq_one_letter_code
_entity_poly.pdbx_strand_id
1 'polypeptide(L)'
;VDTIPTYVSKLKPYIKKDCIITDVGSTKKKICDTLSNIKDICFIGGHPMAGSEQTGYKSAKAHLFENAFYILTPINNVPQSKIDKMINIAKTLGATPVVISPEVHDYTVAAISHVPHIIASSLVNTVKELADSDGYMHSFAAGGFRDITRIASSSPDVWNSICQDNR
;
A
#
# COMPACT_ATOMS: atom_id res chain seq x y z
N VAL A 1 7.49 0.53 -3.41
CA VAL A 1 7.53 -0.65 -2.52
C VAL A 1 8.89 -1.32 -2.58
N ASP A 2 9.41 -1.62 -3.75
CA ASP A 2 10.68 -2.32 -4.06
C ASP A 2 11.94 -1.67 -3.47
N THR A 3 11.92 -0.38 -3.18
CA THR A 3 13.06 0.36 -2.60
C THR A 3 13.17 0.22 -1.07
N ILE A 4 12.12 -0.21 -0.37
CA ILE A 4 12.08 -0.26 1.10
C ILE A 4 13.21 -1.11 1.69
N PRO A 5 13.47 -2.36 1.24
CA PRO A 5 14.55 -3.17 1.79
C PRO A 5 15.93 -2.53 1.62
N THR A 6 16.16 -1.85 0.50
CA THR A 6 17.40 -1.14 0.23
C THR A 6 17.63 0.01 1.23
N TYR A 7 16.58 0.79 1.50
CA TYR A 7 16.69 1.88 2.49
C TYR A 7 16.86 1.35 3.91
N VAL A 8 16.18 0.30 4.29
CA VAL A 8 16.36 -0.34 5.61
C VAL A 8 17.81 -0.82 5.77
N SER A 9 18.37 -1.46 4.74
CA SER A 9 19.78 -1.91 4.75
C SER A 9 20.77 -0.75 4.90
N LYS A 10 20.53 0.37 4.22
CA LYS A 10 21.35 1.59 4.34
C LYS A 10 21.23 2.26 5.71
N LEU A 11 20.05 2.21 6.32
CA LEU A 11 19.81 2.80 7.64
C LEU A 11 20.37 1.95 8.78
N LYS A 12 20.52 0.64 8.57
CA LYS A 12 20.95 -0.31 9.62
C LYS A 12 22.13 0.16 10.47
N PRO A 13 23.24 0.69 9.91
CA PRO A 13 24.40 1.14 10.72
C PRO A 13 24.08 2.29 11.70
N TYR A 14 22.99 2.99 11.48
CA TYR A 14 22.58 4.18 12.25
C TYR A 14 21.41 3.91 13.21
N ILE A 15 20.85 2.70 13.16
CA ILE A 15 19.67 2.34 13.95
C ILE A 15 20.08 2.05 15.39
N LYS A 16 19.41 2.71 16.34
CA LYS A 16 19.58 2.43 17.78
C LYS A 16 18.96 1.08 18.14
N LYS A 17 19.53 0.39 19.13
CA LYS A 17 19.15 -0.95 19.56
C LYS A 17 17.63 -1.12 19.81
N ASP A 18 16.95 -0.10 20.30
CA ASP A 18 15.52 -0.16 20.63
C ASP A 18 14.60 0.48 19.59
N CYS A 19 15.14 0.84 18.44
CA CYS A 19 14.37 1.48 17.38
C CYS A 19 13.43 0.47 16.71
N ILE A 20 12.20 0.91 16.40
CA ILE A 20 11.28 0.20 15.51
C ILE A 20 11.44 0.82 14.13
N ILE A 21 11.61 -0.02 13.13
CA ILE A 21 11.54 0.38 11.72
C ILE A 21 10.18 -0.04 11.20
N THR A 22 9.51 0.84 10.51
CA THR A 22 8.24 0.55 9.84
C THR A 22 8.22 1.21 8.46
N ASP A 23 7.32 0.75 7.60
CA ASP A 23 7.05 1.33 6.30
C ASP A 23 5.57 1.69 6.17
N VAL A 24 5.17 2.19 5.01
CA VAL A 24 3.78 2.49 4.64
C VAL A 24 3.45 1.96 3.25
N GLY A 25 4.16 0.96 2.79
CA GLY A 25 3.99 0.39 1.45
C GLY A 25 2.70 -0.42 1.28
N SER A 26 2.28 -0.62 0.04
CA SER A 26 1.03 -1.31 -0.31
C SER A 26 1.13 -2.83 -0.31
N THR A 27 2.33 -3.41 -0.32
CA THR A 27 2.59 -4.86 -0.24
C THR A 27 3.50 -5.17 0.93
N LYS A 28 3.39 -6.36 1.52
CA LYS A 28 4.11 -6.70 2.76
C LYS A 28 4.97 -7.96 2.66
N LYS A 29 4.51 -9.00 1.97
CA LYS A 29 5.17 -10.31 2.03
C LYS A 29 6.62 -10.25 1.59
N LYS A 30 6.90 -9.76 0.40
CA LYS A 30 8.26 -9.67 -0.15
C LYS A 30 9.19 -8.81 0.72
N ILE A 31 8.66 -7.69 1.24
CA ILE A 31 9.40 -6.79 2.14
C ILE A 31 9.74 -7.53 3.44
N CYS A 32 8.76 -8.13 4.09
CA CYS A 32 8.93 -8.83 5.35
C CYS A 32 9.87 -10.04 5.20
N ASP A 33 9.71 -10.84 4.15
CA ASP A 33 10.60 -11.97 3.84
C ASP A 33 12.06 -11.51 3.66
N THR A 34 12.27 -10.45 2.89
CA THR A 34 13.61 -9.89 2.66
C THR A 34 14.24 -9.38 3.97
N LEU A 35 13.46 -8.64 4.76
CA LEU A 35 13.96 -8.02 5.98
C LEU A 35 14.10 -9.01 7.14
N SER A 36 13.37 -10.12 7.16
CA SER A 36 13.53 -11.20 8.13
C SER A 36 14.92 -11.84 8.12
N ASN A 37 15.65 -11.72 7.02
CA ASN A 37 17.02 -12.20 6.88
C ASN A 37 18.07 -11.21 7.43
N ILE A 38 17.67 -10.00 7.81
CA ILE A 38 18.57 -8.99 8.37
C ILE A 38 18.57 -9.12 9.89
N LYS A 39 19.73 -9.49 10.45
CA LYS A 39 19.89 -9.59 11.91
C LYS A 39 19.84 -8.20 12.58
N ASP A 40 19.46 -8.20 13.86
CA ASP A 40 19.50 -7.02 14.73
C ASP A 40 18.65 -5.82 14.25
N ILE A 41 17.54 -6.08 13.58
CA ILE A 41 16.52 -5.08 13.29
C ILE A 41 15.19 -5.46 13.92
N CYS A 42 14.44 -4.47 14.33
CA CYS A 42 13.04 -4.63 14.73
C CYS A 42 12.17 -3.99 13.65
N PHE A 43 11.67 -4.80 12.71
CA PHE A 43 10.83 -4.32 11.62
C PHE A 43 9.38 -4.76 11.82
N ILE A 44 8.47 -3.81 11.70
CA ILE A 44 7.03 -4.04 11.69
C ILE A 44 6.51 -3.40 10.42
N GLY A 45 6.16 -4.21 9.43
CA GLY A 45 5.56 -3.70 8.20
C GLY A 45 4.28 -2.94 8.51
N GLY A 46 4.07 -1.82 7.86
CA GLY A 46 2.89 -0.99 7.99
C GLY A 46 2.20 -0.77 6.66
N HIS A 47 0.87 -0.76 6.65
CA HIS A 47 0.08 -0.35 5.51
C HIS A 47 -1.18 0.37 5.99
N PRO A 48 -1.17 1.71 6.04
CA PRO A 48 -2.40 2.46 6.22
C PRO A 48 -3.26 2.31 4.97
N MET A 49 -4.48 1.78 5.15
CA MET A 49 -5.46 1.64 4.06
C MET A 49 -6.08 3.00 3.74
N ALA A 50 -5.22 3.95 3.42
CA ALA A 50 -5.58 5.33 3.13
C ALA A 50 -4.69 5.87 2.01
N GLY A 51 -5.23 6.73 1.17
CA GLY A 51 -4.51 7.32 0.06
C GLY A 51 -5.45 7.98 -0.92
N SER A 52 -4.88 8.53 -1.97
CA SER A 52 -5.61 9.09 -3.10
C SER A 52 -4.81 8.83 -4.39
N GLU A 53 -5.44 9.08 -5.51
CA GLU A 53 -4.82 9.01 -6.83
C GLU A 53 -3.75 10.12 -7.04
N GLN A 54 -3.76 11.14 -6.17
CA GLN A 54 -2.82 12.25 -6.23
C GLN A 54 -1.48 11.88 -5.60
N THR A 55 -0.40 12.47 -6.11
CA THR A 55 0.96 12.21 -5.66
C THR A 55 1.61 13.45 -5.05
N GLY A 56 2.64 13.22 -4.22
CA GLY A 56 3.48 14.27 -3.65
C GLY A 56 2.93 14.89 -2.35
N TYR A 57 3.79 15.64 -1.68
CA TYR A 57 3.50 16.21 -0.35
C TYR A 57 2.34 17.23 -0.33
N LYS A 58 2.04 17.85 -1.46
CA LYS A 58 0.91 18.79 -1.58
C LYS A 58 -0.46 18.11 -1.42
N SER A 59 -0.51 16.80 -1.59
CA SER A 59 -1.70 15.98 -1.39
C SER A 59 -1.83 15.47 0.05
N ALA A 60 -0.89 15.80 0.94
CA ALA A 60 -0.94 15.43 2.35
C ALA A 60 -2.12 16.11 3.05
N LYS A 61 -2.82 15.33 3.88
CA LYS A 61 -3.94 15.80 4.70
C LYS A 61 -3.70 15.41 6.15
N ALA A 62 -3.95 16.32 7.09
CA ALA A 62 -3.76 16.07 8.51
C ALA A 62 -4.56 14.85 9.02
N HIS A 63 -5.76 14.63 8.46
CA HIS A 63 -6.70 13.58 8.87
C HIS A 63 -6.66 12.36 7.95
N LEU A 64 -5.55 12.13 7.19
CA LEU A 64 -5.48 11.08 6.19
C LEU A 64 -5.72 9.69 6.76
N PHE A 65 -5.29 9.44 7.99
CA PHE A 65 -5.40 8.13 8.64
C PHE A 65 -6.62 7.96 9.54
N GLU A 66 -7.40 9.02 9.77
CA GLU A 66 -8.60 8.94 10.62
C GLU A 66 -9.60 7.94 10.06
N ASN A 67 -10.06 7.02 10.93
CA ASN A 67 -10.98 5.93 10.61
C ASN A 67 -10.48 4.93 9.55
N ALA A 68 -9.25 5.04 9.06
CA ALA A 68 -8.65 4.06 8.17
C ALA A 68 -8.12 2.85 8.95
N PHE A 69 -8.17 1.66 8.37
CA PHE A 69 -7.40 0.54 8.90
C PHE A 69 -5.90 0.80 8.74
N TYR A 70 -5.14 0.54 9.80
CA TYR A 70 -3.67 0.55 9.74
C TYR A 70 -3.17 -0.88 9.98
N ILE A 71 -2.80 -1.56 8.90
CA ILE A 71 -2.38 -2.95 8.98
C ILE A 71 -0.92 -3.01 9.40
N LEU A 72 -0.62 -3.86 10.40
CA LEU A 72 0.70 -4.10 10.94
C LEU A 72 1.09 -5.56 10.69
N THR A 73 2.27 -5.77 10.10
CA THR A 73 2.80 -7.09 9.79
C THR A 73 4.20 -7.24 10.42
N PRO A 74 4.28 -7.60 11.70
CA PRO A 74 5.58 -7.80 12.35
C PRO A 74 6.32 -8.99 11.71
N ILE A 75 7.64 -8.84 11.50
CA ILE A 75 8.49 -9.98 11.13
C ILE A 75 8.73 -10.88 12.35
N ASN A 76 9.30 -12.07 12.12
CA ASN A 76 9.58 -13.02 13.18
C ASN A 76 10.39 -12.41 14.33
N ASN A 77 10.03 -12.81 15.56
CA ASN A 77 10.72 -12.41 16.80
C ASN A 77 10.64 -10.93 17.20
N VAL A 78 9.70 -10.17 16.67
CA VAL A 78 9.43 -8.83 17.21
C VAL A 78 8.77 -8.94 18.58
N PRO A 79 9.33 -8.33 19.65
CA PRO A 79 8.73 -8.36 20.98
C PRO A 79 7.32 -7.75 20.98
N GLN A 80 6.39 -8.35 21.73
CA GLN A 80 5.00 -7.88 21.84
C GLN A 80 4.94 -6.40 22.25
N SER A 81 5.80 -5.95 23.17
CA SER A 81 5.86 -4.54 23.59
C SER A 81 6.13 -3.55 22.45
N LYS A 82 6.84 -3.97 21.40
CA LYS A 82 7.08 -3.15 20.20
C LYS A 82 5.85 -3.13 19.29
N ILE A 83 5.15 -4.25 19.19
CA ILE A 83 3.87 -4.34 18.45
C ILE A 83 2.84 -3.45 19.14
N ASP A 84 2.71 -3.53 20.46
CA ASP A 84 1.80 -2.70 21.25
C ASP A 84 2.11 -1.19 21.08
N LYS A 85 3.39 -0.84 21.00
CA LYS A 85 3.81 0.53 20.73
C LYS A 85 3.34 1.01 19.35
N MET A 86 3.47 0.18 18.30
CA MET A 86 2.98 0.52 16.96
C MET A 86 1.45 0.61 16.91
N ILE A 87 0.75 -0.29 17.62
CA ILE A 87 -0.71 -0.21 17.79
C ILE A 87 -1.12 1.13 18.39
N ASN A 88 -0.43 1.56 19.45
CA ASN A 88 -0.72 2.84 20.10
C ASN A 88 -0.42 4.04 19.18
N ILE A 89 0.66 3.98 18.40
CA ILE A 89 0.97 5.03 17.40
C ILE A 89 -0.17 5.12 16.37
N ALA A 90 -0.60 3.98 15.79
CA ALA A 90 -1.70 3.98 14.82
C ALA A 90 -3.00 4.55 15.41
N LYS A 91 -3.34 4.18 16.66
CA LYS A 91 -4.50 4.75 17.38
C LYS A 91 -4.37 6.25 17.58
N THR A 92 -3.19 6.75 17.95
CA THR A 92 -2.93 8.18 18.13
C THR A 92 -3.10 8.96 16.82
N LEU A 93 -2.84 8.33 15.69
CA LEU A 93 -3.10 8.89 14.36
C LEU A 93 -4.59 8.82 13.93
N GLY A 94 -5.48 8.32 14.81
CA GLY A 94 -6.90 8.16 14.52
C GLY A 94 -7.25 6.92 13.69
N ALA A 95 -6.26 6.04 13.43
CA ALA A 95 -6.47 4.82 12.65
C ALA A 95 -6.93 3.64 13.51
N THR A 96 -7.50 2.63 12.85
CA THR A 96 -7.86 1.33 13.44
C THR A 96 -6.75 0.31 13.16
N PRO A 97 -5.87 -0.02 14.13
CA PRO A 97 -4.79 -0.97 13.91
C PRO A 97 -5.28 -2.40 13.83
N VAL A 98 -4.72 -3.16 12.88
CA VAL A 98 -4.96 -4.60 12.72
C VAL A 98 -3.61 -5.29 12.54
N VAL A 99 -3.34 -6.34 13.33
CA VAL A 99 -2.11 -7.13 13.23
C VAL A 99 -2.42 -8.46 12.54
N ILE A 100 -1.80 -8.70 11.40
CA ILE A 100 -1.96 -9.94 10.61
C ILE A 100 -0.62 -10.37 10.01
N SER A 101 -0.55 -11.59 9.45
CA SER A 101 0.64 -12.02 8.73
C SER A 101 0.78 -11.30 7.37
N PRO A 102 2.01 -11.16 6.86
CA PRO A 102 2.25 -10.57 5.54
C PRO A 102 1.51 -11.29 4.40
N GLU A 103 1.36 -12.62 4.49
CA GLU A 103 0.65 -13.44 3.51
C GLU A 103 -0.85 -13.12 3.49
N VAL A 104 -1.47 -13.09 4.67
CA VAL A 104 -2.90 -12.75 4.80
C VAL A 104 -3.15 -11.33 4.31
N HIS A 105 -2.24 -10.40 4.64
CA HIS A 105 -2.29 -9.03 4.12
C HIS A 105 -2.31 -9.01 2.59
N ASP A 106 -1.28 -9.57 1.95
CA ASP A 106 -1.11 -9.47 0.50
C ASP A 106 -2.22 -10.20 -0.26
N TYR A 107 -2.68 -11.34 0.23
CA TYR A 107 -3.85 -12.05 -0.33
C TYR A 107 -5.13 -11.19 -0.25
N THR A 108 -5.36 -10.57 0.91
CA THR A 108 -6.55 -9.73 1.11
C THR A 108 -6.54 -8.51 0.21
N VAL A 109 -5.43 -7.75 0.20
CA VAL A 109 -5.35 -6.52 -0.62
C VAL A 109 -5.31 -6.83 -2.13
N ALA A 110 -4.81 -8.01 -2.54
CA ALA A 110 -4.93 -8.44 -3.92
C ALA A 110 -6.40 -8.49 -4.35
N ALA A 111 -7.25 -9.12 -3.56
CA ALA A 111 -8.66 -9.31 -3.91
C ALA A 111 -9.47 -7.99 -3.88
N ILE A 112 -9.23 -7.14 -2.87
CA ILE A 112 -10.10 -5.95 -2.66
C ILE A 112 -9.54 -4.65 -3.26
N SER A 113 -8.28 -4.65 -3.70
CA SER A 113 -7.61 -3.45 -4.22
C SER A 113 -6.91 -3.70 -5.55
N HIS A 114 -6.01 -4.70 -5.63
CA HIS A 114 -5.17 -4.86 -6.81
C HIS A 114 -5.96 -5.38 -8.01
N VAL A 115 -6.77 -6.41 -7.85
CA VAL A 115 -7.65 -6.95 -8.90
C VAL A 115 -8.65 -5.90 -9.39
N PRO A 116 -9.39 -5.17 -8.53
CA PRO A 116 -10.23 -4.07 -8.97
C PRO A 116 -9.51 -3.00 -9.80
N HIS A 117 -8.27 -2.64 -9.41
CA HIS A 117 -7.48 -1.68 -10.18
C HIS A 117 -7.10 -2.19 -11.57
N ILE A 118 -6.67 -3.45 -11.67
CA ILE A 118 -6.34 -4.09 -12.96
C ILE A 118 -7.59 -4.12 -13.85
N ILE A 119 -8.74 -4.49 -13.30
CA ILE A 119 -10.02 -4.50 -14.05
C ILE A 119 -10.36 -3.09 -14.55
N ALA A 120 -10.27 -2.09 -13.69
CA ALA A 120 -10.55 -0.70 -14.06
C ALA A 120 -9.61 -0.20 -15.16
N SER A 121 -8.31 -0.48 -15.05
CA SER A 121 -7.32 -0.09 -16.05
C SER A 121 -7.53 -0.82 -17.39
N SER A 122 -7.85 -2.11 -17.34
CA SER A 122 -8.17 -2.90 -18.53
C SER A 122 -9.43 -2.37 -19.22
N LEU A 123 -10.47 -2.03 -18.45
CA LEU A 123 -11.70 -1.46 -18.98
C LEU A 123 -11.45 -0.13 -19.70
N VAL A 124 -10.65 0.76 -19.11
CA VAL A 124 -10.28 2.04 -19.76
C VAL A 124 -9.54 1.80 -21.06
N ASN A 125 -8.55 0.89 -21.06
CA ASN A 125 -7.78 0.59 -22.26
C ASN A 125 -8.66 -0.04 -23.35
N THR A 126 -9.54 -0.97 -23.00
CA THR A 126 -10.48 -1.59 -23.96
C THR A 126 -11.40 -0.54 -24.60
N VAL A 127 -12.00 0.35 -23.80
CA VAL A 127 -12.84 1.42 -24.34
C VAL A 127 -12.05 2.39 -25.23
N LYS A 128 -10.80 2.69 -24.84
CA LYS A 128 -9.90 3.52 -25.65
C LYS A 128 -9.57 2.88 -27.00
N GLU A 129 -9.36 1.58 -27.05
CA GLU A 129 -9.09 0.81 -28.29
C GLU A 129 -10.34 0.74 -29.20
N LEU A 130 -11.54 0.71 -28.61
CA LEU A 130 -12.81 0.71 -29.30
C LEU A 130 -13.31 2.12 -29.66
N ALA A 131 -12.58 3.18 -29.28
CA ALA A 131 -13.00 4.55 -29.45
C ALA A 131 -13.46 4.83 -30.89
N ASP A 132 -14.66 5.38 -31.02
CA ASP A 132 -15.28 5.74 -32.27
C ASP A 132 -14.73 7.09 -32.78
N SER A 133 -14.78 7.29 -34.10
CA SER A 133 -14.37 8.54 -34.76
C SER A 133 -15.21 9.75 -34.31
N ASP A 134 -16.42 9.51 -33.84
CA ASP A 134 -17.39 10.54 -33.49
C ASP A 134 -17.29 10.97 -32.01
N GLY A 135 -16.51 10.23 -31.20
CA GLY A 135 -16.25 10.55 -29.79
C GLY A 135 -17.44 10.31 -28.85
N TYR A 136 -18.47 9.59 -29.29
CA TYR A 136 -19.65 9.32 -28.47
C TYR A 136 -19.35 8.47 -27.23
N MET A 137 -18.44 7.50 -27.32
CA MET A 137 -18.04 6.69 -26.18
C MET A 137 -17.50 7.54 -25.03
N HIS A 138 -16.66 8.55 -25.35
CA HIS A 138 -16.16 9.47 -24.36
C HIS A 138 -17.26 10.40 -23.82
N SER A 139 -18.10 10.94 -24.70
CA SER A 139 -19.15 11.91 -24.35
C SER A 139 -20.27 11.27 -23.52
N PHE A 140 -20.59 10.00 -23.80
CA PHE A 140 -21.67 9.28 -23.13
C PHE A 140 -21.20 8.48 -21.90
N ALA A 141 -19.89 8.53 -21.57
CA ALA A 141 -19.35 7.92 -20.37
C ALA A 141 -20.02 8.53 -19.12
N ALA A 142 -21.02 7.84 -18.60
CA ALA A 142 -21.85 8.26 -17.47
C ALA A 142 -21.27 7.81 -16.12
N GLY A 143 -22.00 8.04 -15.04
CA GLY A 143 -21.55 7.80 -13.66
C GLY A 143 -20.98 6.42 -13.44
N GLY A 144 -21.66 5.35 -13.89
CA GLY A 144 -21.17 3.98 -13.68
C GLY A 144 -19.79 3.72 -14.27
N PHE A 145 -19.50 4.18 -15.49
CA PHE A 145 -18.18 4.06 -16.08
C PHE A 145 -17.13 4.87 -15.29
N ARG A 146 -17.46 6.12 -14.95
CA ARG A 146 -16.55 7.00 -14.19
C ARG A 146 -16.22 6.46 -12.82
N ASP A 147 -17.19 5.92 -12.10
CA ASP A 147 -17.00 5.38 -10.76
C ASP A 147 -16.09 4.15 -10.78
N ILE A 148 -16.29 3.22 -11.71
CA ILE A 148 -15.46 2.02 -11.85
C ILE A 148 -14.04 2.40 -12.29
N THR A 149 -13.89 3.36 -13.21
CA THR A 149 -12.60 3.70 -13.82
C THR A 149 -11.82 4.77 -13.06
N ARG A 150 -12.38 5.41 -12.05
CA ARG A 150 -11.73 6.47 -11.28
C ARG A 150 -10.35 6.05 -10.76
N ILE A 151 -10.24 4.81 -10.25
CA ILE A 151 -9.00 4.29 -9.69
C ILE A 151 -7.92 4.03 -10.76
N ALA A 152 -8.29 3.88 -12.03
CA ALA A 152 -7.35 3.68 -13.13
C ALA A 152 -6.45 4.91 -13.42
N SER A 153 -6.78 6.08 -12.85
CA SER A 153 -5.98 7.31 -12.98
C SER A 153 -4.75 7.36 -12.06
N SER A 154 -4.52 6.33 -11.27
CA SER A 154 -3.37 6.22 -10.36
C SER A 154 -2.04 6.07 -11.13
N SER A 155 -0.91 6.36 -10.44
CA SER A 155 0.43 6.30 -11.04
C SER A 155 0.78 4.91 -11.58
N PRO A 156 1.11 4.77 -12.88
CA PRO A 156 1.51 3.48 -13.45
C PRO A 156 2.76 2.87 -12.79
N ASP A 157 3.74 3.69 -12.42
CA ASP A 157 4.99 3.22 -11.79
C ASP A 157 4.73 2.58 -10.43
N VAL A 158 3.85 3.21 -9.62
CA VAL A 158 3.44 2.66 -8.32
C VAL A 158 2.73 1.32 -8.51
N TRP A 159 1.79 1.24 -9.45
CA TRP A 159 1.02 0.04 -9.70
C TRP A 159 1.83 -1.07 -10.34
N ASN A 160 2.79 -0.75 -11.20
CA ASN A 160 3.73 -1.74 -11.71
C ASN A 160 4.49 -2.42 -10.58
N SER A 161 5.04 -1.64 -9.63
CA SER A 161 5.72 -2.21 -8.45
C SER A 161 4.79 -3.08 -7.61
N ILE A 162 3.55 -2.64 -7.35
CA ILE A 162 2.55 -3.40 -6.58
C ILE A 162 2.26 -4.74 -7.26
N CYS A 163 1.95 -4.74 -8.56
CA CYS A 163 1.62 -5.96 -9.32
C CYS A 163 2.81 -6.92 -9.46
N GLN A 164 4.04 -6.42 -9.46
CA GLN A 164 5.24 -7.27 -9.48
C GLN A 164 5.53 -7.91 -8.12
N ASP A 165 5.23 -7.20 -7.04
CA ASP A 165 5.51 -7.68 -5.68
C ASP A 165 4.41 -8.61 -5.13
N ASN A 166 3.18 -8.49 -5.61
CA ASN A 166 2.05 -9.30 -5.17
C ASN A 166 1.38 -9.99 -6.38
N ARG A 167 2.04 -11.03 -6.88
CA ARG A 167 1.60 -11.87 -8.02
C ARG A 167 0.75 -13.03 -7.56
#